data_e954a2cf17ccf6a476c4b37d76ca81d1
#
_entry.id   e954a2cf17ccf6a476c4b37d76ca81d1
#
_cell.length_a   1.000
_cell.length_b   1.000
_cell.length_c   1.000
_cell.angle_alpha   90.00
_cell.angle_beta   90.00
_cell.angle_gamma   90.00
#
_symmetry.space_group_name_H-M   'P 1'
#
loop_
_entity.id
_entity.type
_entity.pdbx_description
1 polymer ?
#
loop_
_entity_poly.entity_id
_entity_poly.type
_entity_poly.pdbx_seq_one_letter_code
_entity_poly.pdbx_strand_id
1 'polypeptide(L)'
;MRAELSNKYDDKYSITAVLPVRPIELYDMLDRIGADNKWGNVYMNIEDECIPQIMGEGGFYDDIFKLNLLAQRLEELSPADKAGFTAVLQHHEDYNLDDLILVTYGIDVYPIYPCSCFAELGEIVIENDMIAEVENCPDELIKYLDKDAIGRLAAERSGGIFVGGYFCESADYGHPDMKISIVKPPRNEFRLLVGSDERTAQWLTLLCTEDISHKNIYRIDSPLPKIKIVDDISKLNELAEKILGFDNNDLIKLKAVMECQCLRGAEGALTAIDEMHYHELDTSIRICADYGRNYLRKVLPDGHDMGIFDSEYLNTVGGHILESKYGTITSYGVLSGIGQELYSVLTVQEDEMEMEMIQ
;
A
#
# COMPACT_ATOMS: atom_id res chain seq x y z
N MET A 1 -5.38 6.68 -3.63
CA MET A 1 -6.25 5.61 -3.06
C MET A 1 -5.87 5.36 -1.62
N ARG A 2 -6.82 5.25 -0.72
CA ARG A 2 -6.60 4.85 0.67
C ARG A 2 -7.20 3.47 0.88
N ALA A 3 -6.51 2.59 1.60
CA ALA A 3 -7.00 1.26 1.89
C ALA A 3 -6.66 0.85 3.33
N GLU A 4 -7.59 0.20 4.00
CA GLU A 4 -7.33 -0.51 5.24
C GLU A 4 -6.93 -1.96 4.90
N LEU A 5 -5.81 -2.39 5.44
CA LEU A 5 -5.23 -3.70 5.20
C LEU A 5 -5.16 -4.49 6.49
N SER A 6 -5.60 -5.75 6.47
CA SER A 6 -5.45 -6.67 7.61
C SER A 6 -5.14 -8.08 7.16
N ASN A 7 -4.69 -8.91 8.10
CA ASN A 7 -4.44 -10.32 7.85
C ASN A 7 -5.75 -11.10 7.87
N LYS A 8 -5.95 -11.97 6.89
CA LYS A 8 -7.12 -12.86 6.79
C LYS A 8 -7.37 -13.71 8.04
N TYR A 9 -6.31 -14.13 8.70
CA TYR A 9 -6.37 -15.04 9.84
C TYR A 9 -6.32 -14.32 11.19
N ASP A 10 -6.01 -13.04 11.19
CA ASP A 10 -5.97 -12.20 12.37
C ASP A 10 -6.34 -10.75 12.01
N ASP A 11 -7.62 -10.45 12.05
CA ASP A 11 -8.21 -9.14 11.74
C ASP A 11 -8.00 -8.08 12.84
N LYS A 12 -7.39 -8.48 13.96
CA LYS A 12 -7.10 -7.55 15.07
C LYS A 12 -6.04 -6.50 14.71
N TYR A 13 -5.21 -6.80 13.72
CA TYR A 13 -4.11 -5.93 13.31
C TYR A 13 -4.37 -5.41 11.90
N SER A 14 -4.82 -4.17 11.84
CA SER A 14 -4.97 -3.47 10.57
C SER A 14 -4.02 -2.29 10.47
N ILE A 15 -3.69 -1.93 9.25
CA ILE A 15 -2.96 -0.69 8.92
C ILE A 15 -3.70 0.06 7.83
N THR A 16 -3.61 1.38 7.86
CA THR A 16 -4.07 2.21 6.74
C THR A 16 -2.90 2.47 5.79
N ALA A 17 -3.07 2.09 4.54
CA ALA A 17 -2.14 2.35 3.45
C ALA A 17 -2.65 3.49 2.57
N VAL A 18 -1.73 4.34 2.09
CA VAL A 18 -1.99 5.32 1.03
C VAL A 18 -1.25 4.82 -0.20
N LEU A 19 -1.98 4.38 -1.19
CA LEU A 19 -1.47 3.80 -2.43
C LEU A 19 -1.60 4.80 -3.59
N PRO A 20 -0.73 4.75 -4.62
CA PRO A 20 0.34 3.76 -4.78
C PRO A 20 1.58 4.06 -3.94
N VAL A 21 2.31 2.99 -3.65
CA VAL A 21 3.65 3.03 -3.06
C VAL A 21 4.62 2.23 -3.94
N ARG A 22 5.92 2.32 -3.64
CA ARG A 22 6.89 1.47 -4.32
C ARG A 22 6.65 -0.01 -3.97
N PRO A 23 6.77 -0.94 -4.93
CA PRO A 23 6.50 -2.36 -4.67
C PRO A 23 7.26 -2.95 -3.48
N ILE A 24 8.48 -2.47 -3.20
CA ILE A 24 9.27 -2.93 -2.06
C ILE A 24 8.64 -2.55 -0.70
N GLU A 25 7.93 -1.41 -0.65
CA GLU A 25 7.27 -0.92 0.58
C GLU A 25 6.04 -1.76 0.95
N LEU A 26 5.44 -2.46 -0.03
CA LEU A 26 4.33 -3.38 0.22
C LEU A 26 4.75 -4.55 1.11
N TYR A 27 5.99 -5.01 1.01
CA TYR A 27 6.51 -6.05 1.90
C TYR A 27 6.58 -5.60 3.36
N ASP A 28 6.90 -4.31 3.61
CA ASP A 28 6.87 -3.77 4.96
C ASP A 28 5.44 -3.73 5.54
N MET A 29 4.45 -3.39 4.70
CA MET A 29 3.05 -3.42 5.08
C MET A 29 2.59 -4.85 5.42
N LEU A 30 2.96 -5.84 4.60
CA LEU A 30 2.68 -7.26 4.85
C LEU A 30 3.30 -7.75 6.17
N ASP A 31 4.56 -7.34 6.43
CA ASP A 31 5.26 -7.70 7.67
C ASP A 31 4.56 -7.12 8.91
N ARG A 32 4.06 -5.88 8.81
CA ARG A 32 3.35 -5.20 9.92
C ARG A 32 2.01 -5.84 10.23
N ILE A 33 1.26 -6.31 9.24
CA ILE A 33 -0.01 -7.03 9.49
C ILE A 33 0.19 -8.52 9.72
N GLY A 34 1.43 -9.02 9.65
CA GLY A 34 1.74 -10.45 9.82
C GLY A 34 1.17 -11.34 8.71
N ALA A 35 0.92 -10.77 7.53
CA ALA A 35 0.49 -11.53 6.37
C ALA A 35 1.71 -12.04 5.61
N ASP A 36 1.73 -13.35 5.32
CA ASP A 36 2.68 -13.87 4.36
C ASP A 36 2.26 -13.42 2.94
N ASN A 37 3.24 -13.33 2.05
CA ASN A 37 3.00 -12.87 0.67
C ASN A 37 2.31 -13.95 -0.19
N LYS A 38 1.39 -14.72 0.39
CA LYS A 38 0.56 -15.68 -0.33
C LYS A 38 -0.73 -15.01 -0.77
N TRP A 39 -1.14 -15.33 -1.98
CA TRP A 39 -2.38 -14.84 -2.57
C TRP A 39 -3.57 -15.08 -1.62
N GLY A 40 -4.38 -14.04 -1.45
CA GLY A 40 -5.61 -14.11 -0.69
C GLY A 40 -5.44 -14.08 0.85
N ASN A 41 -4.26 -13.76 1.37
CA ASN A 41 -4.06 -13.62 2.82
C ASN A 41 -4.25 -12.18 3.33
N VAL A 42 -4.41 -11.21 2.44
CA VAL A 42 -4.64 -9.81 2.80
C VAL A 42 -6.10 -9.47 2.57
N TYR A 43 -6.76 -9.04 3.64
CA TYR A 43 -8.07 -8.39 3.56
C TYR A 43 -7.87 -6.92 3.26
N MET A 44 -8.60 -6.39 2.31
CA MET A 44 -8.48 -5.03 1.81
C MET A 44 -9.85 -4.35 1.80
N ASN A 45 -9.95 -3.19 2.45
CA ASN A 45 -11.09 -2.30 2.38
C ASN A 45 -10.65 -0.99 1.74
N ILE A 46 -11.21 -0.65 0.57
CA ILE A 46 -10.77 0.47 -0.25
C ILE A 46 -11.65 1.69 0.02
N GLU A 47 -11.00 2.84 0.25
CA GLU A 47 -11.61 4.15 0.29
C GLU A 47 -11.08 4.96 -0.89
N ASP A 48 -11.86 5.04 -1.99
CA ASP A 48 -11.52 5.83 -3.15
C ASP A 48 -12.78 6.37 -3.82
N GLU A 49 -12.76 7.64 -4.23
CA GLU A 49 -13.90 8.33 -4.85
C GLU A 49 -14.27 7.74 -6.23
N CYS A 50 -13.30 7.18 -6.94
CA CYS A 50 -13.52 6.59 -8.26
C CYS A 50 -14.05 5.14 -8.18
N ILE A 51 -13.98 4.52 -7.00
CA ILE A 51 -14.48 3.16 -6.79
C ILE A 51 -15.75 3.29 -5.93
N PRO A 52 -16.95 3.31 -6.53
CA PRO A 52 -18.17 3.30 -5.75
C PRO A 52 -18.20 2.07 -4.86
N GLN A 53 -18.95 2.12 -3.74
CA GLN A 53 -19.03 1.03 -2.75
C GLN A 53 -19.64 -0.28 -3.31
N ILE A 54 -19.26 -0.65 -4.52
CA ILE A 54 -19.72 -1.82 -5.27
C ILE A 54 -19.13 -3.10 -4.69
N MET A 55 -18.00 -3.01 -3.99
CA MET A 55 -17.34 -4.17 -3.39
C MET A 55 -17.99 -4.65 -2.08
N GLY A 56 -19.25 -4.23 -1.84
CA GLY A 56 -20.07 -4.64 -0.70
C GLY A 56 -19.70 -3.89 0.60
N GLU A 57 -20.54 -4.05 1.65
CA GLU A 57 -20.27 -3.54 3.00
C GLU A 57 -19.11 -4.29 3.70
N GLY A 58 -18.25 -4.95 2.96
CA GLY A 58 -17.06 -5.65 3.44
C GLY A 58 -15.99 -5.62 2.36
N GLY A 59 -14.75 -5.46 2.75
CA GLY A 59 -13.62 -5.56 1.86
C GLY A 59 -13.49 -6.96 1.21
N PHE A 60 -12.43 -7.16 0.50
CA PHE A 60 -12.16 -8.39 -0.25
C PHE A 60 -10.75 -8.92 0.04
N TYR A 61 -10.48 -10.15 -0.40
CA TYR A 61 -9.18 -10.80 -0.27
C TYR A 61 -8.53 -10.94 -1.64
N ASP A 62 -7.38 -10.31 -1.83
CA ASP A 62 -6.57 -10.45 -3.05
C ASP A 62 -5.10 -10.09 -2.78
N ASP A 63 -4.32 -9.97 -3.84
CA ASP A 63 -2.91 -9.60 -3.81
C ASP A 63 -2.74 -8.07 -3.70
N ILE A 64 -2.08 -7.61 -2.64
CA ILE A 64 -1.81 -6.19 -2.41
C ILE A 64 -1.03 -5.54 -3.56
N PHE A 65 -0.21 -6.30 -4.30
CA PHE A 65 0.51 -5.77 -5.46
C PHE A 65 -0.43 -5.43 -6.62
N LYS A 66 -1.54 -6.18 -6.77
CA LYS A 66 -2.59 -5.82 -7.72
C LYS A 66 -3.30 -4.54 -7.31
N LEU A 67 -3.64 -4.40 -6.01
CA LEU A 67 -4.25 -3.18 -5.51
C LEU A 67 -3.35 -1.96 -5.74
N ASN A 68 -2.06 -2.11 -5.50
CA ASN A 68 -1.09 -1.05 -5.76
C ASN A 68 -0.99 -0.69 -7.26
N LEU A 69 -1.06 -1.69 -8.14
CA LEU A 69 -1.13 -1.46 -9.59
C LEU A 69 -2.40 -0.69 -9.98
N LEU A 70 -3.56 -1.08 -9.45
CA LEU A 70 -4.80 -0.34 -9.67
C LEU A 70 -4.66 1.13 -9.23
N ALA A 71 -4.08 1.36 -8.04
CA ALA A 71 -3.85 2.71 -7.54
C ALA A 71 -2.94 3.53 -8.45
N GLN A 72 -1.86 2.94 -9.00
CA GLN A 72 -0.99 3.59 -9.98
C GLN A 72 -1.76 3.96 -11.24
N ARG A 73 -2.54 3.02 -11.77
CA ARG A 73 -3.35 3.28 -12.98
C ARG A 73 -4.35 4.40 -12.77
N LEU A 74 -5.05 4.42 -11.63
CA LEU A 74 -6.02 5.47 -11.30
C LEU A 74 -5.36 6.86 -11.14
N GLU A 75 -4.12 6.95 -10.66
CA GLU A 75 -3.39 8.23 -10.63
C GLU A 75 -3.06 8.74 -12.04
N GLU A 76 -2.78 7.84 -12.99
CA GLU A 76 -2.45 8.17 -14.37
C GLU A 76 -3.67 8.59 -15.21
N LEU A 77 -4.89 8.23 -14.80
CA LEU A 77 -6.11 8.56 -15.53
C LEU A 77 -6.40 10.07 -15.50
N SER A 78 -6.82 10.60 -16.65
CA SER A 78 -7.36 11.95 -16.75
C SER A 78 -8.69 12.09 -15.97
N PRO A 79 -9.16 13.31 -15.68
CA PRO A 79 -10.48 13.50 -15.06
C PRO A 79 -11.63 12.89 -15.87
N ALA A 80 -11.56 12.92 -17.20
CA ALA A 80 -12.55 12.29 -18.08
C ALA A 80 -12.50 10.75 -17.94
N ASP A 81 -11.30 10.16 -17.99
CA ASP A 81 -11.14 8.71 -17.86
C ASP A 81 -11.58 8.21 -16.47
N LYS A 82 -11.35 8.99 -15.42
CA LYS A 82 -11.87 8.68 -14.06
C LYS A 82 -13.39 8.69 -14.02
N ALA A 83 -14.03 9.64 -14.69
CA ALA A 83 -15.49 9.68 -14.81
C ALA A 83 -16.00 8.45 -15.56
N GLY A 84 -15.35 8.09 -16.68
CA GLY A 84 -15.67 6.90 -17.45
C GLY A 84 -15.48 5.62 -16.63
N PHE A 85 -14.36 5.49 -15.92
CA PHE A 85 -14.11 4.37 -15.01
C PHE A 85 -15.21 4.22 -13.97
N THR A 86 -15.57 5.32 -13.31
CA THR A 86 -16.65 5.33 -12.31
C THR A 86 -18.00 4.95 -12.94
N ALA A 87 -18.28 5.42 -14.15
CA ALA A 87 -19.52 5.08 -14.88
C ALA A 87 -19.58 3.59 -15.22
N VAL A 88 -18.51 3.01 -15.72
CA VAL A 88 -18.42 1.57 -16.01
C VAL A 88 -18.70 0.75 -14.75
N LEU A 89 -18.13 1.13 -13.61
CA LEU A 89 -18.33 0.42 -12.35
C LEU A 89 -19.78 0.52 -11.82
N GLN A 90 -20.51 1.60 -12.13
CA GLN A 90 -21.92 1.74 -11.71
C GLN A 90 -22.88 0.84 -12.51
N HIS A 91 -22.46 0.35 -13.67
CA HIS A 91 -23.28 -0.53 -14.51
C HIS A 91 -23.11 -2.02 -14.23
N HIS A 92 -22.06 -2.41 -13.51
CA HIS A 92 -21.74 -3.81 -13.23
C HIS A 92 -21.49 -4.00 -11.74
N GLU A 93 -22.15 -4.97 -11.12
CA GLU A 93 -22.10 -5.20 -9.67
C GLU A 93 -20.96 -6.14 -9.23
N ASP A 94 -20.36 -6.93 -10.14
CA ASP A 94 -19.44 -8.01 -9.80
C ASP A 94 -18.04 -7.85 -10.44
N TYR A 95 -17.30 -6.78 -10.07
CA TYR A 95 -15.91 -6.64 -10.48
C TYR A 95 -14.96 -7.24 -9.44
N ASN A 96 -14.04 -8.10 -9.88
CA ASN A 96 -12.85 -8.44 -9.10
C ASN A 96 -11.71 -7.45 -9.40
N LEU A 97 -10.60 -7.57 -8.68
CA LEU A 97 -9.49 -6.65 -8.80
C LEU A 97 -8.80 -6.69 -10.19
N ASP A 98 -8.78 -7.85 -10.84
CA ASP A 98 -8.24 -7.98 -12.20
C ASP A 98 -9.14 -7.24 -13.20
N ASP A 99 -10.47 -7.35 -13.07
CA ASP A 99 -11.43 -6.64 -13.91
C ASP A 99 -11.27 -5.13 -13.76
N LEU A 100 -11.14 -4.62 -12.51
CA LEU A 100 -10.91 -3.19 -12.25
C LEU A 100 -9.64 -2.69 -12.91
N ILE A 101 -8.55 -3.45 -12.86
CA ILE A 101 -7.30 -3.10 -13.52
C ILE A 101 -7.50 -3.08 -15.04
N LEU A 102 -8.17 -4.10 -15.61
CA LEU A 102 -8.41 -4.18 -17.05
C LEU A 102 -9.26 -3.02 -17.57
N VAL A 103 -10.29 -2.58 -16.80
CA VAL A 103 -11.08 -1.39 -17.16
C VAL A 103 -10.17 -0.16 -17.28
N THR A 104 -9.19 0.04 -16.39
CA THR A 104 -8.26 1.18 -16.51
C THR A 104 -7.39 1.15 -17.76
N TYR A 105 -7.12 -0.02 -18.32
CA TYR A 105 -6.37 -0.17 -19.58
C TYR A 105 -7.23 -0.02 -20.84
N GLY A 106 -8.53 -0.26 -20.71
CA GLY A 106 -9.48 -0.16 -21.83
C GLY A 106 -10.38 1.09 -21.76
N ILE A 107 -10.10 2.03 -20.88
CA ILE A 107 -11.00 3.16 -20.66
C ILE A 107 -11.14 4.08 -21.88
N ASP A 108 -10.15 4.14 -22.74
CA ASP A 108 -10.11 4.95 -23.95
C ASP A 108 -11.09 4.50 -25.03
N VAL A 109 -11.66 3.29 -24.95
CA VAL A 109 -12.68 2.82 -25.89
C VAL A 109 -14.10 3.28 -25.50
N TYR A 110 -14.30 3.78 -24.28
CA TYR A 110 -15.59 4.25 -23.83
C TYR A 110 -15.82 5.70 -24.29
N PRO A 111 -16.95 6.02 -24.95
CA PRO A 111 -17.27 7.40 -25.31
C PRO A 111 -17.57 8.22 -24.05
N ILE A 112 -16.80 9.30 -23.88
CA ILE A 112 -16.90 10.21 -22.75
C ILE A 112 -17.00 11.64 -23.30
N TYR A 113 -18.09 12.32 -22.96
CA TYR A 113 -18.39 13.67 -23.46
C TYR A 113 -18.34 14.68 -22.31
N PRO A 114 -17.64 15.81 -22.48
CA PRO A 114 -17.54 16.84 -21.44
C PRO A 114 -18.85 17.66 -21.36
N CYS A 115 -19.82 17.13 -20.64
CA CYS A 115 -21.11 17.76 -20.40
C CYS A 115 -21.72 17.29 -19.07
N SER A 116 -22.49 18.19 -18.43
CA SER A 116 -23.04 17.98 -17.09
C SER A 116 -24.55 17.84 -17.06
N CYS A 117 -25.23 18.05 -18.20
CA CYS A 117 -26.68 17.97 -18.31
C CYS A 117 -27.12 17.57 -19.72
N PHE A 118 -28.39 17.17 -19.84
CA PHE A 118 -28.97 16.74 -21.10
C PHE A 118 -28.92 17.83 -22.20
N ALA A 119 -29.10 19.11 -21.84
CA ALA A 119 -29.06 20.19 -22.83
C ALA A 119 -27.67 20.31 -23.46
N GLU A 120 -26.59 20.20 -22.65
CA GLU A 120 -25.20 20.19 -23.15
C GLU A 120 -24.91 18.95 -23.97
N LEU A 121 -25.37 17.78 -23.53
CA LEU A 121 -25.26 16.54 -24.31
C LEU A 121 -25.98 16.67 -25.65
N GLY A 122 -27.22 17.21 -25.65
CA GLY A 122 -27.98 17.45 -26.87
C GLY A 122 -27.28 18.39 -27.85
N GLU A 123 -26.55 19.41 -27.35
CA GLU A 123 -25.73 20.28 -28.20
C GLU A 123 -24.60 19.48 -28.90
N ILE A 124 -23.88 18.65 -28.15
CA ILE A 124 -22.86 17.75 -28.70
C ILE A 124 -23.44 16.79 -29.74
N VAL A 125 -24.59 16.18 -29.44
CA VAL A 125 -25.26 15.25 -30.34
C VAL A 125 -25.71 15.92 -31.64
N ILE A 126 -26.21 17.17 -31.55
CA ILE A 126 -26.63 17.96 -32.72
C ILE A 126 -25.40 18.38 -33.55
N GLU A 127 -24.34 18.86 -32.93
CA GLU A 127 -23.13 19.30 -33.59
C GLU A 127 -22.36 18.18 -34.33
N ASN A 128 -22.57 16.94 -33.92
CA ASN A 128 -21.85 15.78 -34.47
C ASN A 128 -22.77 14.77 -35.17
N ASP A 129 -24.03 15.10 -35.42
CA ASP A 129 -25.01 14.23 -36.11
C ASP A 129 -25.11 12.81 -35.52
N MET A 130 -25.05 12.69 -34.19
CA MET A 130 -24.80 11.40 -33.52
C MET A 130 -26.03 10.47 -33.50
N ILE A 131 -27.22 10.97 -33.78
CA ILE A 131 -28.47 10.18 -33.82
C ILE A 131 -29.24 10.45 -35.09
N ALA A 132 -29.98 9.44 -35.56
CA ALA A 132 -30.72 9.50 -36.83
C ALA A 132 -31.72 10.65 -36.89
N GLU A 133 -32.30 11.07 -35.80
CA GLU A 133 -33.23 12.21 -35.72
C GLU A 133 -32.55 13.54 -36.06
N VAL A 134 -31.26 13.66 -35.76
CA VAL A 134 -30.45 14.84 -36.08
C VAL A 134 -29.89 14.71 -37.48
N GLU A 135 -29.26 13.57 -37.84
CA GLU A 135 -28.66 13.28 -39.13
C GLU A 135 -29.68 13.47 -40.30
N ASN A 136 -30.92 13.06 -40.10
CA ASN A 136 -31.97 13.18 -41.11
C ASN A 136 -32.80 14.48 -41.00
N CYS A 137 -32.42 15.41 -40.09
CA CYS A 137 -33.10 16.69 -39.94
C CYS A 137 -32.62 17.68 -41.02
N PRO A 138 -33.53 18.36 -41.75
CA PRO A 138 -33.13 19.43 -42.66
C PRO A 138 -32.38 20.55 -41.91
N ASP A 139 -31.26 21.06 -42.47
CA ASP A 139 -30.40 22.08 -41.83
C ASP A 139 -31.17 23.31 -41.30
N GLU A 140 -32.22 23.70 -42.05
CA GLU A 140 -33.08 24.85 -41.70
C GLU A 140 -33.86 24.62 -40.36
N LEU A 141 -34.09 23.35 -40.01
CA LEU A 141 -34.84 22.94 -38.81
C LEU A 141 -33.96 22.63 -37.60
N ILE A 142 -32.68 22.35 -37.79
CA ILE A 142 -31.75 21.99 -36.70
C ILE A 142 -31.77 23.02 -35.57
N LYS A 143 -31.82 24.31 -35.89
CA LYS A 143 -31.87 25.43 -34.91
C LYS A 143 -33.12 25.42 -34.02
N TYR A 144 -34.14 24.66 -34.37
CA TYR A 144 -35.41 24.55 -33.59
C TYR A 144 -35.47 23.26 -32.77
N LEU A 145 -34.48 22.39 -32.88
CA LEU A 145 -34.41 21.17 -32.05
C LEU A 145 -34.27 21.54 -30.57
N ASP A 146 -35.03 20.84 -29.74
CA ASP A 146 -34.91 20.97 -28.29
C ASP A 146 -33.70 20.17 -27.81
N LYS A 147 -32.64 20.87 -27.44
CA LYS A 147 -31.37 20.27 -27.01
C LYS A 147 -31.55 19.34 -25.81
N ASP A 148 -32.39 19.69 -24.82
CA ASP A 148 -32.62 18.84 -23.65
C ASP A 148 -33.33 17.54 -24.05
N ALA A 149 -34.32 17.61 -24.92
CA ALA A 149 -35.02 16.43 -25.45
C ALA A 149 -34.11 15.52 -26.27
N ILE A 150 -33.27 16.08 -27.12
CA ILE A 150 -32.27 15.34 -27.92
C ILE A 150 -31.25 14.66 -26.99
N GLY A 151 -30.73 15.38 -25.99
CA GLY A 151 -29.79 14.81 -25.03
C GLY A 151 -30.39 13.66 -24.20
N ARG A 152 -31.66 13.80 -23.79
CA ARG A 152 -32.38 12.68 -23.12
C ARG A 152 -32.52 11.47 -24.01
N LEU A 153 -32.88 11.68 -25.27
CA LEU A 153 -33.04 10.60 -26.24
C LEU A 153 -31.69 9.87 -26.47
N ALA A 154 -30.61 10.62 -26.62
CA ALA A 154 -29.27 10.04 -26.80
C ALA A 154 -28.84 9.26 -25.53
N ALA A 155 -29.04 9.82 -24.36
CA ALA A 155 -28.72 9.17 -23.08
C ALA A 155 -29.53 7.87 -22.87
N GLU A 156 -30.82 7.88 -23.19
CA GLU A 156 -31.68 6.69 -23.10
C GLU A 156 -31.21 5.57 -24.04
N ARG A 157 -30.77 5.91 -25.25
CA ARG A 157 -30.30 4.93 -26.24
C ARG A 157 -28.94 4.34 -25.90
N SER A 158 -28.03 5.18 -25.43
CA SER A 158 -26.69 4.72 -25.04
C SER A 158 -26.64 4.08 -23.66
N GLY A 159 -27.66 4.28 -22.82
CA GLY A 159 -27.70 3.85 -21.43
C GLY A 159 -26.67 4.55 -20.55
N GLY A 160 -26.06 5.65 -21.02
CA GLY A 160 -25.01 6.37 -20.34
C GLY A 160 -25.50 7.18 -19.14
N ILE A 161 -24.57 7.61 -18.31
CA ILE A 161 -24.81 8.36 -17.08
C ILE A 161 -23.89 9.59 -16.96
N PHE A 162 -24.33 10.59 -16.19
CA PHE A 162 -23.51 11.75 -15.86
C PHE A 162 -22.68 11.48 -14.61
N VAL A 163 -21.35 11.65 -14.72
CA VAL A 163 -20.39 11.49 -13.63
C VAL A 163 -19.38 12.63 -13.70
N GLY A 164 -19.21 13.38 -12.61
CA GLY A 164 -18.11 14.35 -12.47
C GLY A 164 -18.03 15.44 -13.54
N GLY A 165 -19.15 15.80 -14.17
CA GLY A 165 -19.19 16.80 -15.25
C GLY A 165 -18.96 16.21 -16.65
N TYR A 166 -19.07 14.89 -16.77
CA TYR A 166 -18.99 14.15 -18.02
C TYR A 166 -20.22 13.27 -18.19
N PHE A 167 -20.66 13.07 -19.42
CA PHE A 167 -21.57 12.01 -19.80
C PHE A 167 -20.77 10.84 -20.33
N CYS A 168 -20.95 9.66 -19.75
CA CYS A 168 -20.24 8.44 -20.10
C CYS A 168 -21.22 7.41 -20.60
N GLU A 169 -21.01 6.88 -21.82
CA GLU A 169 -21.83 5.80 -22.35
C GLU A 169 -21.54 4.50 -21.62
N SER A 170 -22.59 3.66 -21.46
CA SER A 170 -22.50 2.40 -20.71
C SER A 170 -22.40 1.16 -21.59
N ALA A 171 -22.11 1.33 -22.86
CA ALA A 171 -22.00 0.18 -23.75
C ALA A 171 -20.95 -0.81 -23.22
N ASP A 172 -21.25 -2.09 -23.27
CA ASP A 172 -20.31 -3.15 -22.93
C ASP A 172 -19.28 -3.29 -24.06
N TYR A 173 -18.20 -2.51 -23.97
CA TYR A 173 -17.10 -2.55 -24.93
C TYR A 173 -16.13 -3.72 -24.68
N GLY A 174 -16.40 -4.50 -23.62
CA GLY A 174 -15.52 -5.59 -23.21
C GLY A 174 -14.20 -5.09 -22.60
N HIS A 175 -13.49 -6.01 -21.98
CA HIS A 175 -12.16 -5.73 -21.44
C HIS A 175 -11.10 -6.08 -22.50
N PRO A 176 -9.94 -5.37 -22.51
CA PRO A 176 -8.84 -5.77 -23.38
C PRO A 176 -8.40 -7.21 -23.05
N ASP A 177 -8.21 -8.04 -24.07
CA ASP A 177 -7.67 -9.40 -23.89
C ASP A 177 -6.16 -9.33 -23.60
N MET A 178 -5.83 -9.00 -22.36
CA MET A 178 -4.46 -8.89 -21.88
C MET A 178 -4.28 -9.59 -20.52
N LYS A 179 -3.08 -10.11 -20.30
CA LYS A 179 -2.69 -10.64 -18.99
C LYS A 179 -2.11 -9.53 -18.14
N ILE A 180 -2.66 -9.35 -16.94
CA ILE A 180 -2.08 -8.49 -15.93
C ILE A 180 -0.78 -9.14 -15.46
N SER A 181 0.34 -8.45 -15.66
CA SER A 181 1.64 -8.88 -15.19
C SER A 181 2.08 -8.02 -14.01
N ILE A 182 2.23 -8.65 -12.84
CA ILE A 182 2.66 -7.98 -11.62
C ILE A 182 4.13 -8.29 -11.38
N VAL A 183 4.94 -7.24 -11.33
CA VAL A 183 6.35 -7.36 -11.00
C VAL A 183 6.51 -7.25 -9.48
N LYS A 184 6.96 -8.34 -8.86
CA LYS A 184 7.31 -8.39 -7.44
C LYS A 184 8.83 -8.37 -7.31
N PRO A 185 9.43 -7.31 -6.76
CA PRO A 185 10.88 -7.29 -6.55
C PRO A 185 11.29 -8.32 -5.47
N PRO A 186 12.52 -8.81 -5.49
CA PRO A 186 13.06 -9.60 -4.38
C PRO A 186 13.00 -8.81 -3.06
N ARG A 187 12.64 -9.48 -1.96
CA ARG A 187 12.42 -8.82 -0.65
C ARG A 187 13.68 -8.22 -0.03
N ASN A 188 14.84 -8.80 -0.31
CA ASN A 188 16.14 -8.43 0.25
C ASN A 188 17.01 -7.61 -0.71
N GLU A 189 16.44 -7.08 -1.78
CA GLU A 189 17.20 -6.37 -2.81
C GLU A 189 17.17 -4.86 -2.55
N PHE A 190 18.36 -4.24 -2.61
CA PHE A 190 18.50 -2.80 -2.69
C PHE A 190 18.72 -2.35 -4.13
N ARG A 191 18.01 -1.31 -4.56
CA ARG A 191 18.21 -0.71 -5.88
C ARG A 191 18.33 0.80 -5.77
N LEU A 192 19.22 1.36 -6.57
CA LEU A 192 19.41 2.80 -6.71
C LEU A 192 19.01 3.24 -8.12
N LEU A 193 18.22 4.29 -8.23
CA LEU A 193 17.99 4.97 -9.51
C LEU A 193 19.08 6.00 -9.70
N VAL A 194 20.02 5.75 -10.63
CA VAL A 194 21.21 6.56 -10.84
C VAL A 194 21.36 7.04 -12.27
N GLY A 195 21.87 8.24 -12.45
CA GLY A 195 22.11 8.81 -13.79
C GLY A 195 22.66 10.23 -13.73
N SER A 196 22.98 10.78 -14.89
CA SER A 196 23.30 12.20 -15.04
C SER A 196 22.06 13.09 -15.08
N ASP A 197 20.92 12.53 -15.51
CA ASP A 197 19.60 13.15 -15.60
C ASP A 197 18.53 12.13 -15.13
N GLU A 198 17.54 12.57 -14.38
CA GLU A 198 16.47 11.71 -13.84
C GLU A 198 15.69 10.98 -14.95
N ARG A 199 15.49 11.62 -16.10
CA ARG A 199 14.73 11.03 -17.24
C ARG A 199 15.46 9.86 -17.90
N THR A 200 16.79 9.85 -17.82
CA THR A 200 17.65 8.82 -18.40
C THR A 200 18.28 7.92 -17.36
N ALA A 201 17.93 8.13 -16.08
CA ALA A 201 18.44 7.35 -14.96
C ALA A 201 18.02 5.88 -15.07
N GLN A 202 18.88 4.99 -14.61
CA GLN A 202 18.68 3.55 -14.63
C GLN A 202 18.75 2.96 -13.22
N TRP A 203 17.98 1.91 -13.00
CA TRP A 203 18.03 1.16 -11.76
C TRP A 203 19.26 0.27 -11.72
N LEU A 204 20.06 0.44 -10.67
CA LEU A 204 21.18 -0.43 -10.32
C LEU A 204 20.85 -1.21 -9.05
N THR A 205 21.00 -2.52 -9.09
CA THR A 205 20.97 -3.34 -7.88
C THR A 205 22.29 -3.21 -7.15
N LEU A 206 22.25 -2.98 -5.82
CA LEU A 206 23.47 -2.92 -4.99
C LEU A 206 24.15 -4.28 -4.92
N LEU A 207 25.44 -4.23 -4.63
CA LEU A 207 26.54 -5.12 -4.92
C LEU A 207 27.04 -4.95 -6.37
N CYS A 208 26.72 -3.83 -7.01
CA CYS A 208 27.34 -3.53 -8.31
C CYS A 208 28.78 -3.06 -8.10
N THR A 209 29.65 -3.50 -9.00
CA THR A 209 31.06 -3.08 -9.04
C THR A 209 31.26 -1.77 -9.81
N GLU A 210 30.18 -1.18 -10.33
CA GLU A 210 30.24 0.06 -11.08
C GLU A 210 30.58 1.24 -10.16
N ASP A 211 31.51 2.07 -10.60
CA ASP A 211 31.80 3.36 -9.96
C ASP A 211 30.67 4.33 -10.27
N ILE A 212 29.84 4.58 -9.27
CA ILE A 212 28.71 5.51 -9.36
C ILE A 212 29.03 6.89 -8.74
N SER A 213 30.27 7.14 -8.33
CA SER A 213 30.71 8.38 -7.67
C SER A 213 30.42 9.65 -8.49
N HIS A 214 30.27 9.52 -9.80
CA HIS A 214 30.01 10.62 -10.73
C HIS A 214 28.52 10.73 -11.14
N LYS A 215 27.64 9.84 -10.62
CA LYS A 215 26.22 9.80 -10.96
C LYS A 215 25.39 10.37 -9.81
N ASN A 216 24.28 11.03 -10.15
CA ASN A 216 23.30 11.44 -9.15
C ASN A 216 22.41 10.23 -8.78
N ILE A 217 22.08 10.12 -7.51
CA ILE A 217 21.09 9.16 -7.01
C ILE A 217 19.77 9.90 -6.87
N TYR A 218 18.76 9.46 -7.61
CA TYR A 218 17.43 10.07 -7.61
C TYR A 218 16.48 9.34 -6.66
N ARG A 219 16.57 8.01 -6.58
CA ARG A 219 15.69 7.19 -5.73
C ARG A 219 16.45 5.99 -5.18
N ILE A 220 15.97 5.50 -4.05
CA ILE A 220 16.42 4.26 -3.44
C ILE A 220 15.23 3.36 -3.16
N ASP A 221 15.26 2.13 -3.63
CA ASP A 221 14.39 1.04 -3.21
C ASP A 221 15.14 0.21 -2.17
N SER A 222 14.59 0.12 -0.98
CA SER A 222 15.19 -0.56 0.16
C SER A 222 14.17 -1.48 0.83
N PRO A 223 14.55 -2.71 1.20
CA PRO A 223 13.71 -3.61 2.00
C PRO A 223 13.53 -3.12 3.44
N LEU A 224 14.35 -2.17 3.87
CA LEU A 224 14.33 -1.62 5.21
C LEU A 224 13.70 -0.23 5.21
N PRO A 225 12.82 0.10 6.18
CA PRO A 225 12.25 1.43 6.32
C PRO A 225 13.35 2.44 6.73
N LYS A 226 13.12 3.72 6.43
CA LYS A 226 13.96 4.85 6.86
C LYS A 226 15.39 4.88 6.28
N ILE A 227 15.72 4.08 5.27
CA ILE A 227 16.93 4.24 4.46
C ILE A 227 16.73 5.44 3.52
N LYS A 228 17.75 6.28 3.37
CA LYS A 228 17.67 7.55 2.63
C LYS A 228 18.71 7.63 1.52
N ILE A 229 18.41 8.45 0.51
CA ILE A 229 19.33 8.74 -0.62
C ILE A 229 20.66 9.35 -0.15
N VAL A 230 20.65 10.04 0.99
CA VAL A 230 21.84 10.70 1.56
C VAL A 230 22.75 9.76 2.35
N ASP A 231 22.37 8.49 2.51
CA ASP A 231 23.21 7.50 3.16
C ASP A 231 24.47 7.24 2.31
N ASP A 232 25.58 6.96 2.98
CA ASP A 232 26.85 6.65 2.31
C ASP A 232 26.71 5.37 1.47
N ILE A 233 27.07 5.44 0.20
CA ILE A 233 27.00 4.32 -0.76
C ILE A 233 27.83 3.13 -0.27
N SER A 234 28.97 3.38 0.34
CA SER A 234 29.81 2.31 0.91
C SER A 234 29.07 1.55 2.01
N LYS A 235 28.37 2.28 2.89
CA LYS A 235 27.53 1.70 3.95
C LYS A 235 26.30 0.98 3.39
N LEU A 236 25.70 1.51 2.32
CA LEU A 236 24.60 0.85 1.62
C LEU A 236 25.04 -0.47 0.98
N ASN A 237 26.22 -0.53 0.37
CA ASN A 237 26.78 -1.76 -0.19
C ASN A 237 27.09 -2.79 0.91
N GLU A 238 27.71 -2.36 2.02
CA GLU A 238 27.98 -3.23 3.18
C GLU A 238 26.67 -3.81 3.75
N LEU A 239 25.63 -2.95 3.87
CA LEU A 239 24.32 -3.37 4.34
C LEU A 239 23.67 -4.35 3.36
N ALA A 240 23.68 -4.07 2.06
CA ALA A 240 23.15 -4.96 1.04
C ALA A 240 23.82 -6.33 1.06
N GLU A 241 25.15 -6.38 1.25
CA GLU A 241 25.89 -7.63 1.38
C GLU A 241 25.45 -8.44 2.60
N LYS A 242 25.32 -7.79 3.77
CA LYS A 242 24.90 -8.46 5.01
C LYS A 242 23.48 -9.05 4.91
N ILE A 243 22.54 -8.30 4.33
CA ILE A 243 21.14 -8.77 4.27
C ILE A 243 20.83 -9.72 3.10
N LEU A 244 21.76 -9.88 2.15
CA LEU A 244 21.56 -10.81 1.02
C LEU A 244 21.31 -12.25 1.48
N GLY A 245 21.89 -12.65 2.61
CA GLY A 245 21.71 -13.96 3.22
C GLY A 245 20.53 -14.07 4.18
N PHE A 246 19.80 -12.99 4.42
CA PHE A 246 18.69 -12.99 5.38
C PHE A 246 17.44 -13.64 4.81
N ASP A 247 16.78 -14.43 5.64
CA ASP A 247 15.43 -14.87 5.34
C ASP A 247 14.39 -13.80 5.74
N ASN A 248 13.10 -14.09 5.54
CA ASN A 248 12.04 -13.15 5.87
C ASN A 248 11.97 -12.85 7.37
N ASN A 249 12.24 -13.83 8.23
CA ASN A 249 12.20 -13.64 9.68
C ASN A 249 13.35 -12.76 10.16
N ASP A 250 14.54 -12.92 9.56
CA ASP A 250 15.70 -12.07 9.84
C ASP A 250 15.42 -10.61 9.44
N LEU A 251 14.82 -10.37 8.26
CA LEU A 251 14.44 -9.02 7.82
C LEU A 251 13.40 -8.39 8.73
N ILE A 252 12.37 -9.14 9.14
CA ILE A 252 11.33 -8.65 10.05
C ILE A 252 11.94 -8.32 11.42
N LYS A 253 12.82 -9.18 11.93
CA LYS A 253 13.52 -8.98 13.18
C LYS A 253 14.42 -7.75 13.14
N LEU A 254 15.17 -7.55 12.05
CA LEU A 254 15.98 -6.37 11.83
C LEU A 254 15.15 -5.08 11.88
N LYS A 255 14.00 -5.07 11.19
CA LYS A 255 13.06 -3.94 11.21
C LYS A 255 12.53 -3.65 12.62
N ALA A 256 12.21 -4.70 13.39
CA ALA A 256 11.76 -4.58 14.78
C ALA A 256 12.84 -3.98 15.68
N VAL A 257 14.11 -4.40 15.56
CA VAL A 257 15.25 -3.84 16.31
C VAL A 257 15.46 -2.38 15.93
N MET A 258 15.48 -2.05 14.62
CA MET A 258 15.62 -0.67 14.15
C MET A 258 14.49 0.24 14.67
N GLU A 259 13.25 -0.27 14.76
CA GLU A 259 12.11 0.49 15.29
C GLU A 259 12.27 0.71 16.78
N CYS A 260 12.57 -0.34 17.55
CA CYS A 260 12.73 -0.30 19.00
C CYS A 260 13.80 0.71 19.44
N GLN A 261 14.95 0.70 18.76
CA GLN A 261 16.08 1.57 19.08
C GLN A 261 16.06 2.91 18.34
N CYS A 262 14.98 3.20 17.60
CA CYS A 262 14.85 4.41 16.78
C CYS A 262 15.98 4.61 15.75
N LEU A 263 16.66 3.54 15.31
CA LEU A 263 17.75 3.57 14.35
C LEU A 263 17.26 3.94 12.95
N ARG A 264 18.12 4.65 12.20
CA ARG A 264 17.81 5.16 10.86
C ARG A 264 19.04 5.10 9.96
N GLY A 265 18.77 5.02 8.64
CA GLY A 265 19.82 5.01 7.65
C GLY A 265 20.63 3.71 7.62
N ALA A 266 21.59 3.64 6.71
CA ALA A 266 22.42 2.45 6.51
C ALA A 266 23.27 2.12 7.75
N GLU A 267 23.84 3.13 8.40
CA GLU A 267 24.67 2.93 9.60
C GLU A 267 23.85 2.39 10.77
N GLY A 268 22.65 2.96 11.02
CA GLY A 268 21.76 2.44 12.05
C GLY A 268 21.30 1.01 11.77
N ALA A 269 21.06 0.66 10.50
CA ALA A 269 20.72 -0.71 10.12
C ALA A 269 21.89 -1.69 10.35
N LEU A 270 23.12 -1.28 10.08
CA LEU A 270 24.31 -2.09 10.37
C LEU A 270 24.48 -2.32 11.87
N THR A 271 24.29 -1.28 12.69
CA THR A 271 24.28 -1.40 14.16
C THR A 271 23.19 -2.39 14.61
N ALA A 272 21.97 -2.28 14.07
CA ALA A 272 20.89 -3.19 14.42
C ALA A 272 21.19 -4.65 14.05
N ILE A 273 21.89 -4.90 12.93
CA ILE A 273 22.33 -6.26 12.54
C ILE A 273 23.27 -6.85 13.61
N ASP A 274 24.22 -6.05 14.09
CA ASP A 274 25.19 -6.53 15.07
C ASP A 274 24.51 -6.84 16.42
N GLU A 275 23.37 -6.21 16.72
CA GLU A 275 22.63 -6.40 17.96
C GLU A 275 21.48 -7.40 17.87
N MET A 276 21.08 -7.81 16.66
CA MET A 276 19.94 -8.74 16.46
C MET A 276 20.04 -10.02 17.30
N HIS A 277 21.24 -10.52 17.55
CA HIS A 277 21.46 -11.76 18.29
C HIS A 277 21.10 -11.64 19.79
N TYR A 278 20.99 -10.42 20.32
CA TYR A 278 20.53 -10.18 21.70
C TYR A 278 19.02 -10.11 21.86
N HIS A 279 18.27 -10.25 20.78
CA HIS A 279 16.82 -10.10 20.77
C HIS A 279 16.12 -11.35 20.25
N GLU A 280 14.91 -11.60 20.79
CA GLU A 280 13.92 -12.52 20.22
C GLU A 280 12.70 -11.75 19.74
N LEU A 281 12.14 -12.13 18.60
CA LEU A 281 10.93 -11.52 18.06
C LEU A 281 9.81 -12.54 17.99
N ASP A 282 8.69 -12.23 18.67
CA ASP A 282 7.43 -12.96 18.53
C ASP A 282 6.48 -12.15 17.64
N THR A 283 6.35 -12.57 16.39
CA THR A 283 5.51 -11.91 15.39
C THR A 283 4.02 -12.20 15.55
N SER A 284 3.63 -13.12 16.45
CA SER A 284 2.23 -13.49 16.69
C SER A 284 1.48 -12.51 17.59
N ILE A 285 2.19 -11.63 18.30
CA ILE A 285 1.63 -10.70 19.27
C ILE A 285 2.05 -9.28 18.93
N ARG A 286 1.08 -8.35 18.87
CA ARG A 286 1.33 -6.95 18.46
C ARG A 286 0.75 -5.92 19.41
N ILE A 287 -0.01 -6.35 20.44
CA ILE A 287 -0.58 -5.47 21.47
C ILE A 287 -0.39 -6.06 22.86
N CYS A 288 -0.26 -5.19 23.86
CA CYS A 288 -0.05 -5.59 25.26
C CYS A 288 -1.16 -6.50 25.80
N ALA A 289 -2.42 -6.26 25.42
CA ALA A 289 -3.54 -7.07 25.86
C ALA A 289 -3.42 -8.54 25.43
N ASP A 290 -2.98 -8.79 24.20
CA ASP A 290 -2.78 -10.17 23.73
C ASP A 290 -1.57 -10.82 24.39
N TYR A 291 -0.50 -10.05 24.66
CA TYR A 291 0.63 -10.54 25.41
C TYR A 291 0.22 -10.94 26.85
N GLY A 292 -0.54 -10.07 27.53
CA GLY A 292 -1.10 -10.36 28.85
C GLY A 292 -2.04 -11.57 28.84
N ARG A 293 -2.92 -11.68 27.85
CA ARG A 293 -3.82 -12.83 27.66
C ARG A 293 -3.04 -14.14 27.47
N ASN A 294 -2.02 -14.13 26.62
CA ASN A 294 -1.18 -15.31 26.39
C ASN A 294 -0.37 -15.71 27.61
N TYR A 295 0.08 -14.75 28.41
CA TYR A 295 0.73 -15.02 29.68
C TYR A 295 -0.24 -15.65 30.68
N LEU A 296 -1.42 -15.07 30.88
CA LEU A 296 -2.41 -15.60 31.80
C LEU A 296 -2.86 -17.01 31.43
N ARG A 297 -3.01 -17.32 30.13
CA ARG A 297 -3.30 -18.68 29.67
C ARG A 297 -2.24 -19.71 30.06
N LYS A 298 -0.98 -19.29 30.22
CA LYS A 298 0.12 -20.18 30.62
C LYS A 298 0.21 -20.40 32.12
N VAL A 299 -0.26 -19.43 32.93
CA VAL A 299 -0.12 -19.46 34.39
C VAL A 299 -1.40 -19.83 35.14
N LEU A 300 -2.57 -19.68 34.47
CA LEU A 300 -3.85 -20.07 35.04
C LEU A 300 -4.15 -21.55 34.73
N PRO A 301 -4.97 -22.23 35.60
CA PRO A 301 -5.38 -23.59 35.33
C PRO A 301 -6.08 -23.76 33.97
N ASP A 302 -5.92 -24.93 33.36
CA ASP A 302 -6.58 -25.25 32.10
C ASP A 302 -8.11 -25.08 32.18
N GLY A 303 -8.68 -24.45 31.14
CA GLY A 303 -10.13 -24.20 31.06
C GLY A 303 -10.60 -22.93 31.76
N HIS A 304 -9.70 -22.10 32.28
CA HIS A 304 -10.07 -20.79 32.84
C HIS A 304 -10.65 -19.88 31.75
N ASP A 305 -11.82 -19.29 32.02
CA ASP A 305 -12.47 -18.39 31.07
C ASP A 305 -11.71 -17.06 31.02
N MET A 306 -11.06 -16.81 29.89
CA MET A 306 -10.33 -15.56 29.63
C MET A 306 -11.25 -14.35 29.41
N GLY A 307 -12.54 -14.57 29.17
CA GLY A 307 -13.55 -13.53 28.97
C GLY A 307 -13.86 -12.71 30.24
N ILE A 308 -13.45 -13.19 31.43
CA ILE A 308 -13.60 -12.44 32.70
C ILE A 308 -12.60 -11.27 32.82
N PHE A 309 -11.55 -11.23 32.00
CA PHE A 309 -10.56 -10.17 32.01
C PHE A 309 -10.86 -9.16 30.92
N ASP A 310 -11.06 -7.91 31.29
CA ASP A 310 -11.22 -6.83 30.33
C ASP A 310 -9.88 -6.45 29.64
N SER A 311 -9.98 -5.67 28.57
CA SER A 311 -8.81 -5.28 27.77
C SER A 311 -7.84 -4.38 28.54
N GLU A 312 -8.32 -3.56 29.49
CA GLU A 312 -7.48 -2.67 30.29
C GLU A 312 -6.63 -3.47 31.28
N TYR A 313 -7.24 -4.45 31.97
CA TYR A 313 -6.51 -5.36 32.81
C TYR A 313 -5.47 -6.16 32.07
N LEU A 314 -5.85 -6.71 30.90
CA LEU A 314 -4.93 -7.47 30.04
C LEU A 314 -3.76 -6.62 29.53
N ASN A 315 -4.01 -5.35 29.19
CA ASN A 315 -2.96 -4.40 28.82
C ASN A 315 -2.00 -4.16 29.99
N THR A 316 -2.53 -3.96 31.19
CA THR A 316 -1.71 -3.74 32.40
C THR A 316 -0.83 -4.94 32.69
N VAL A 317 -1.40 -6.15 32.69
CA VAL A 317 -0.65 -7.40 32.88
C VAL A 317 0.43 -7.55 31.81
N GLY A 318 0.06 -7.34 30.54
CA GLY A 318 0.99 -7.46 29.43
C GLY A 318 2.16 -6.47 29.54
N GLY A 319 1.88 -5.21 29.89
CA GLY A 319 2.89 -4.18 30.10
C GLY A 319 3.89 -4.55 31.19
N HIS A 320 3.41 -4.93 32.38
CA HIS A 320 4.30 -5.34 33.50
C HIS A 320 5.18 -6.54 33.16
N ILE A 321 4.66 -7.51 32.37
CA ILE A 321 5.46 -8.68 31.99
C ILE A 321 6.49 -8.32 30.94
N LEU A 322 6.12 -7.46 29.98
CA LEU A 322 7.08 -6.95 29.00
C LEU A 322 8.22 -6.22 29.67
N GLU A 323 7.93 -5.29 30.58
CA GLU A 323 8.94 -4.57 31.37
C GLU A 323 9.87 -5.55 32.11
N SER A 324 9.30 -6.57 32.78
CA SER A 324 10.09 -7.56 33.51
C SER A 324 11.01 -8.41 32.63
N LYS A 325 10.74 -8.48 31.32
CA LYS A 325 11.51 -9.22 30.31
C LYS A 325 12.32 -8.33 29.40
N TYR A 326 12.43 -7.03 29.73
CA TYR A 326 13.06 -6.05 28.85
C TYR A 326 12.50 -6.10 27.43
N GLY A 327 11.17 -6.32 27.33
CA GLY A 327 10.47 -6.45 26.07
C GLY A 327 9.76 -5.17 25.69
N THR A 328 9.56 -4.98 24.38
CA THR A 328 8.76 -3.89 23.83
C THR A 328 7.89 -4.39 22.70
N ILE A 329 6.77 -3.70 22.46
CA ILE A 329 5.93 -3.94 21.30
C ILE A 329 6.41 -3.05 20.15
N THR A 330 6.65 -3.67 19.01
CA THR A 330 6.96 -3.00 17.76
C THR A 330 5.83 -3.22 16.74
N SER A 331 5.87 -2.52 15.62
CA SER A 331 4.94 -2.75 14.50
C SER A 331 5.02 -4.17 13.93
N TYR A 332 6.07 -4.92 14.24
CA TYR A 332 6.34 -6.26 13.69
C TYR A 332 6.09 -7.39 14.71
N GLY A 333 5.88 -7.06 15.97
CA GLY A 333 5.69 -8.04 17.03
C GLY A 333 6.29 -7.61 18.35
N VAL A 334 6.33 -8.55 19.31
CA VAL A 334 7.00 -8.36 20.60
C VAL A 334 8.48 -8.66 20.47
N LEU A 335 9.31 -7.65 20.68
CA LEU A 335 10.75 -7.79 20.77
C LEU A 335 11.16 -7.90 22.23
N SER A 336 11.91 -8.94 22.61
CA SER A 336 12.42 -9.14 23.97
C SER A 336 13.93 -9.34 23.97
N GLY A 337 14.62 -8.84 25.00
CA GLY A 337 16.06 -9.06 25.17
C GLY A 337 16.38 -10.46 25.67
N ILE A 338 17.48 -11.03 25.20
CA ILE A 338 18.06 -12.30 25.70
C ILE A 338 19.10 -11.95 26.77
N GLY A 339 18.67 -11.77 28.02
CA GLY A 339 19.56 -11.60 29.17
C GLY A 339 19.79 -10.17 29.65
N GLN A 340 20.26 -10.05 30.89
CA GLN A 340 20.46 -8.78 31.63
C GLN A 340 21.61 -7.90 31.10
N GLU A 341 22.36 -8.32 30.10
CA GLU A 341 23.60 -7.64 29.68
C GLU A 341 23.39 -6.32 28.93
N LEU A 342 22.25 -6.12 28.27
CA LEU A 342 22.01 -4.90 27.48
C LEU A 342 21.92 -3.62 28.32
N TYR A 343 21.36 -3.71 29.55
CA TYR A 343 21.29 -2.54 30.44
C TYR A 343 22.63 -2.14 31.02
N SER A 344 23.56 -3.09 31.19
CA SER A 344 24.90 -2.77 31.70
C SER A 344 25.75 -1.98 30.70
N VAL A 345 25.54 -2.20 29.38
CA VAL A 345 26.29 -1.49 28.33
C VAL A 345 25.77 -0.06 28.14
N LEU A 346 24.44 0.15 28.17
CA LEU A 346 23.84 1.49 28.03
C LEU A 346 24.11 2.37 29.25
N THR A 347 24.01 1.82 30.47
CA THR A 347 24.36 2.56 31.70
C THR A 347 25.85 2.86 31.83
N VAL A 348 26.73 1.99 31.35
CA VAL A 348 28.18 2.27 31.33
C VAL A 348 28.53 3.37 30.33
N GLN A 349 27.85 3.45 29.17
CA GLN A 349 28.06 4.53 28.21
C GLN A 349 27.50 5.88 28.70
N GLU A 350 26.37 5.90 29.41
CA GLU A 350 25.84 7.12 30.00
C GLU A 350 26.75 7.61 31.15
N ASP A 351 27.25 6.73 32.03
CA ASP A 351 28.17 7.06 33.11
C ASP A 351 29.54 7.52 32.58
N GLU A 352 30.06 6.95 31.46
CA GLU A 352 31.27 7.40 30.80
C GLU A 352 31.12 8.78 30.16
N MET A 353 29.98 9.06 29.48
CA MET A 353 29.68 10.38 28.93
C MET A 353 29.47 11.45 29.99
N GLU A 354 28.81 11.13 31.13
CA GLU A 354 28.69 12.08 32.25
C GLU A 354 30.05 12.37 32.89
N MET A 355 30.98 11.40 33.00
CA MET A 355 32.32 11.63 33.55
C MET A 355 33.21 12.45 32.60
N GLU A 356 33.06 12.34 31.28
CA GLU A 356 33.81 13.19 30.32
C GLU A 356 33.30 14.65 30.29
N MET A 357 32.04 14.92 30.68
CA MET A 357 31.51 16.28 30.76
C MET A 357 31.86 17.01 32.06
N ILE A 358 32.46 16.35 33.07
CA ILE A 358 32.83 16.91 34.35
C ILE A 358 34.37 17.18 34.43
N GLN A 359 35.16 16.80 33.44
CA GLN A 359 36.57 17.15 33.29
C GLN A 359 36.77 18.30 32.32
#